data_7710f8e8f31c042e393cc5c8cee2dc53
#
_entry.id   7710f8e8f31c042e393cc5c8cee2dc53
#
_cell.length_a   1.000
_cell.length_b   1.000
_cell.length_c   1.000
_cell.angle_alpha   90.00
_cell.angle_beta   90.00
_cell.angle_gamma   90.00
#
_symmetry.space_group_name_H-M   'P 1'
#
loop_
_entity.id
_entity.type
_entity.pdbx_description
1 polymer ?
#
loop_
_entity_poly.entity_id
_entity_poly.type
_entity_poly.pdbx_seq_one_letter_code
_entity_poly.pdbx_strand_id
1 'polypeptide(L)'
;MKLISYIRVSTAHQAKNGVSLADQEAKIRSYADLVDAEIVDVIRDEGKSGKSLNRPGVREAFERGLDGEADALIVYAIDRLSRSVLDFLGLVSQLQRAGRGFVSVREQIDSSTPHGRFTLTILAAVAEMEREQISRRCRDASERCARQRRVYGKTPFGFAKEGKQLVEHGPEMKVLLRMVQLRESGFPYHAIAERLNNRGVKSKNGGIWYASNVRSVLLTYERLSRLKAEEEAAQVAG
;
A
#
# COMPACT_ATOMS: atom_id res chain seq x y z
N MET A 1 -25.91 -2.85 24.48
CA MET A 1 -24.71 -3.01 23.65
C MET A 1 -23.60 -2.14 24.24
N LYS A 2 -22.37 -2.68 24.36
CA LYS A 2 -21.20 -1.93 24.87
C LYS A 2 -20.35 -1.39 23.74
N LEU A 3 -19.92 -0.12 23.82
CA LEU A 3 -19.15 0.56 22.76
C LEU A 3 -17.85 1.12 23.36
N ILE A 4 -16.73 0.92 22.64
CA ILE A 4 -15.50 1.71 22.84
C ILE A 4 -15.49 2.80 21.78
N SER A 5 -15.38 4.06 22.22
CA SER A 5 -15.33 5.21 21.32
C SER A 5 -13.89 5.60 21.01
N TYR A 6 -13.60 5.87 19.74
CA TYR A 6 -12.35 6.47 19.32
C TYR A 6 -12.59 7.81 18.64
N ILE A 7 -11.91 8.86 19.12
CA ILE A 7 -12.00 10.22 18.59
C ILE A 7 -10.60 10.78 18.32
N ARG A 8 -10.49 11.65 17.30
CA ARG A 8 -9.21 12.23 16.88
C ARG A 8 -9.33 13.61 16.27
N VAL A 9 -8.37 14.49 16.63
CA VAL A 9 -8.11 15.74 15.92
C VAL A 9 -6.64 15.83 15.49
N SER A 10 -6.39 16.51 14.37
CA SER A 10 -5.03 16.90 13.97
C SER A 10 -4.78 18.35 14.34
N THR A 11 -3.52 18.73 14.61
CA THR A 11 -3.11 20.12 14.89
C THR A 11 -3.57 21.10 13.80
N ALA A 12 -3.57 20.68 12.53
CA ALA A 12 -4.05 21.48 11.39
C ALA A 12 -5.59 21.64 11.35
N HIS A 13 -6.34 20.75 12.03
CA HIS A 13 -7.81 20.79 12.06
C HIS A 13 -8.35 21.70 13.17
N GLN A 14 -7.58 21.89 14.26
CA GLN A 14 -7.91 22.88 15.29
C GLN A 14 -7.86 24.31 14.74
N ALA A 15 -7.08 24.53 13.67
CA ALA A 15 -6.94 25.87 13.05
C ALA A 15 -7.99 26.20 11.97
N LYS A 16 -8.81 25.25 11.50
CA LYS A 16 -9.79 25.46 10.41
C LYS A 16 -11.05 24.63 10.67
N ASN A 17 -12.09 25.23 11.24
CA ASN A 17 -13.51 24.78 11.26
C ASN A 17 -13.78 23.24 11.25
N GLY A 18 -12.88 22.42 11.78
CA GLY A 18 -13.06 20.97 11.91
C GLY A 18 -13.88 20.62 13.16
N VAL A 19 -14.61 19.51 13.11
CA VAL A 19 -15.36 18.97 14.25
C VAL A 19 -14.41 18.71 15.42
N SER A 20 -14.61 19.40 16.55
CA SER A 20 -13.78 19.28 17.74
C SER A 20 -13.88 17.89 18.38
N LEU A 21 -12.97 17.54 19.29
CA LEU A 21 -13.11 16.29 20.07
C LEU A 21 -14.43 16.26 20.86
N ALA A 22 -14.79 17.39 21.47
CA ALA A 22 -16.04 17.51 22.23
C ALA A 22 -17.27 17.29 21.34
N ASP A 23 -17.29 17.86 20.12
CA ASP A 23 -18.39 17.67 19.17
C ASP A 23 -18.46 16.22 18.67
N GLN A 24 -17.31 15.58 18.42
CA GLN A 24 -17.29 14.16 18.04
C GLN A 24 -17.85 13.30 19.15
N GLU A 25 -17.41 13.53 20.37
CA GLU A 25 -17.89 12.80 21.56
C GLU A 25 -19.39 13.02 21.79
N ALA A 26 -19.86 14.26 21.71
CA ALA A 26 -21.28 14.57 21.86
C ALA A 26 -22.15 13.82 20.84
N LYS A 27 -21.73 13.80 19.56
CA LYS A 27 -22.46 13.07 18.51
C LYS A 27 -22.43 11.55 18.70
N ILE A 28 -21.32 11.01 19.18
CA ILE A 28 -21.22 9.59 19.50
C ILE A 28 -22.13 9.22 20.67
N ARG A 29 -22.15 10.05 21.73
CA ARG A 29 -23.06 9.83 22.88
C ARG A 29 -24.53 9.90 22.46
N SER A 30 -24.90 10.91 21.68
CA SER A 30 -26.27 11.00 21.14
C SER A 30 -26.67 9.78 20.30
N TYR A 31 -25.74 9.21 19.53
CA TYR A 31 -25.99 7.97 18.81
C TYR A 31 -26.14 6.78 19.78
N ALA A 32 -25.28 6.67 20.78
CA ALA A 32 -25.34 5.60 21.78
C ALA A 32 -26.69 5.64 22.56
N ASP A 33 -27.13 6.84 22.94
CA ASP A 33 -28.43 7.03 23.57
C ASP A 33 -29.60 6.60 22.70
N LEU A 34 -29.52 6.91 21.37
CA LEU A 34 -30.56 6.54 20.39
C LEU A 34 -30.71 5.02 20.23
N VAL A 35 -29.60 4.27 20.36
CA VAL A 35 -29.58 2.80 20.16
C VAL A 35 -29.52 2.02 21.46
N ASP A 36 -29.73 2.68 22.58
CA ASP A 36 -29.65 2.12 23.96
C ASP A 36 -28.34 1.36 24.21
N ALA A 37 -27.21 2.02 23.87
CA ALA A 37 -25.87 1.48 24.03
C ALA A 37 -25.06 2.23 25.11
N GLU A 38 -24.22 1.49 25.80
CA GLU A 38 -23.30 2.01 26.84
C GLU A 38 -21.92 2.32 26.21
N ILE A 39 -21.41 3.54 26.39
CA ILE A 39 -20.03 3.87 26.07
C ILE A 39 -19.13 3.51 27.26
N VAL A 40 -18.37 2.43 27.11
CA VAL A 40 -17.44 1.91 28.13
C VAL A 40 -16.27 2.86 28.34
N ASP A 41 -15.71 3.38 27.22
CA ASP A 41 -14.58 4.30 27.24
C ASP A 41 -14.51 5.18 26.00
N VAL A 42 -13.79 6.33 26.13
CA VAL A 42 -13.54 7.27 25.04
C VAL A 42 -12.03 7.47 24.87
N ILE A 43 -11.45 6.81 23.91
CA ILE A 43 -10.01 6.87 23.61
C ILE A 43 -9.72 8.03 22.65
N ARG A 44 -8.70 8.84 22.97
CA ARG A 44 -8.41 10.09 22.29
C ARG A 44 -6.99 10.11 21.72
N ASP A 45 -6.86 10.50 20.44
CA ASP A 45 -5.57 10.86 19.81
C ASP A 45 -5.58 12.35 19.46
N GLU A 46 -4.80 13.15 20.19
CA GLU A 46 -4.64 14.58 19.93
C GLU A 46 -3.41 14.86 19.09
N GLY A 47 -3.55 15.80 18.12
CA GLY A 47 -2.43 16.25 17.30
C GLY A 47 -1.87 15.20 16.34
N LYS A 48 -2.53 14.07 16.13
CA LYS A 48 -2.04 12.96 15.30
C LYS A 48 -2.68 12.96 13.90
N SER A 49 -1.88 12.67 12.88
CA SER A 49 -2.35 12.56 11.51
C SER A 49 -3.10 11.24 11.26
N GLY A 50 -4.18 11.29 10.47
CA GLY A 50 -4.91 10.08 10.02
C GLY A 50 -4.20 9.26 8.93
N LYS A 51 -2.93 9.58 8.58
CA LYS A 51 -2.19 8.90 7.49
C LYS A 51 -1.68 7.50 7.86
N SER A 52 -1.56 7.19 9.14
CA SER A 52 -1.06 5.91 9.62
C SER A 52 -1.97 5.35 10.70
N LEU A 53 -2.15 4.05 10.72
CA LEU A 53 -2.81 3.32 11.82
C LEU A 53 -1.90 3.12 13.04
N ASN A 54 -0.60 3.38 12.90
CA ASN A 54 0.35 3.26 13.99
C ASN A 54 0.25 4.46 14.96
N ARG A 55 -0.89 4.58 15.64
CA ARG A 55 -1.19 5.57 16.65
C ARG A 55 -1.58 4.86 17.94
N PRO A 56 -1.13 5.35 19.12
CA PRO A 56 -1.40 4.70 20.40
C PRO A 56 -2.90 4.47 20.63
N GLY A 57 -3.73 5.52 20.47
CA GLY A 57 -5.16 5.41 20.71
C GLY A 57 -5.90 4.48 19.74
N VAL A 58 -5.52 4.44 18.45
CA VAL A 58 -6.11 3.46 17.50
C VAL A 58 -5.78 2.04 17.93
N ARG A 59 -4.51 1.79 18.29
CA ARG A 59 -4.07 0.45 18.71
C ARG A 59 -4.78 0.02 19.98
N GLU A 60 -4.84 0.88 20.97
CA GLU A 60 -5.54 0.63 22.22
C GLU A 60 -7.03 0.34 21.98
N ALA A 61 -7.73 1.21 21.23
CA ALA A 61 -9.15 1.01 20.95
C ALA A 61 -9.43 -0.31 20.22
N PHE A 62 -8.51 -0.67 19.30
CA PHE A 62 -8.64 -1.87 18.51
C PHE A 62 -8.31 -3.13 19.30
N GLU A 63 -7.24 -3.14 20.11
CA GLU A 63 -6.83 -4.26 20.96
C GLU A 63 -7.93 -4.55 22.00
N ARG A 64 -8.41 -3.54 22.70
CA ARG A 64 -9.52 -3.67 23.69
C ARG A 64 -10.83 -4.15 23.04
N GLY A 65 -11.09 -3.69 21.80
CA GLY A 65 -12.21 -4.19 21.01
C GLY A 65 -12.06 -5.68 20.69
N LEU A 66 -10.89 -6.15 20.28
CA LEU A 66 -10.60 -7.56 20.01
C LEU A 66 -10.68 -8.42 21.27
N ASP A 67 -10.18 -7.92 22.41
CA ASP A 67 -10.20 -8.62 23.70
C ASP A 67 -11.61 -8.76 24.30
N GLY A 68 -12.60 -8.11 23.68
CA GLY A 68 -14.01 -8.29 24.05
C GLY A 68 -14.49 -7.39 25.17
N GLU A 69 -13.78 -6.31 25.48
CA GLU A 69 -14.25 -5.32 26.44
C GLU A 69 -15.50 -4.57 25.96
N ALA A 70 -15.74 -4.56 24.63
CA ALA A 70 -16.91 -3.98 24.01
C ALA A 70 -17.46 -4.85 22.88
N ASP A 71 -18.75 -4.65 22.56
CA ASP A 71 -19.42 -5.32 21.44
C ASP A 71 -19.04 -4.70 20.09
N ALA A 72 -18.75 -3.38 20.09
CA ALA A 72 -18.33 -2.67 18.87
C ALA A 72 -17.39 -1.49 19.16
N LEU A 73 -16.56 -1.17 18.18
CA LEU A 73 -15.80 0.07 18.09
C LEU A 73 -16.63 1.13 17.39
N ILE A 74 -16.82 2.30 18.01
CA ILE A 74 -17.55 3.43 17.43
C ILE A 74 -16.64 4.61 17.16
N VAL A 75 -16.82 5.24 15.99
CA VAL A 75 -16.15 6.49 15.60
C VAL A 75 -17.18 7.51 15.12
N TYR A 76 -16.85 8.79 15.23
CA TYR A 76 -17.69 9.82 14.61
C TYR A 76 -17.70 9.71 13.08
N ALA A 77 -16.55 9.45 12.47
CA ALA A 77 -16.39 9.33 11.03
C ALA A 77 -15.20 8.42 10.68
N ILE A 78 -15.27 7.73 9.55
CA ILE A 78 -14.22 6.81 9.07
C ILE A 78 -12.85 7.49 8.97
N ASP A 79 -12.81 8.76 8.51
CA ASP A 79 -11.57 9.52 8.35
C ASP A 79 -10.88 9.85 9.70
N ARG A 80 -11.57 9.71 10.83
CA ARG A 80 -10.95 9.76 12.15
C ARG A 80 -10.09 8.54 12.40
N LEU A 81 -10.55 7.36 11.96
CA LEU A 81 -9.83 6.09 12.13
C LEU A 81 -8.73 5.95 11.07
N SER A 82 -9.04 6.08 9.79
CA SER A 82 -8.08 5.98 8.69
C SER A 82 -8.45 6.87 7.51
N ARG A 83 -7.44 7.38 6.78
CA ARG A 83 -7.63 8.02 5.47
C ARG A 83 -7.54 7.02 4.31
N SER A 84 -7.03 5.84 4.56
CA SER A 84 -6.98 4.73 3.62
C SER A 84 -8.23 3.87 3.83
N VAL A 85 -9.07 3.76 2.81
CA VAL A 85 -10.25 2.89 2.85
C VAL A 85 -9.84 1.43 3.00
N LEU A 86 -8.74 1.00 2.37
CA LEU A 86 -8.23 -0.38 2.50
C LEU A 86 -7.79 -0.70 3.93
N ASP A 87 -7.06 0.21 4.59
CA ASP A 87 -6.63 0.02 5.96
C ASP A 87 -7.83 -0.03 6.91
N PHE A 88 -8.81 0.84 6.70
CA PHE A 88 -10.07 0.85 7.44
C PHE A 88 -10.82 -0.49 7.29
N LEU A 89 -11.01 -0.96 6.06
CA LEU A 89 -11.69 -2.24 5.81
C LEU A 89 -10.93 -3.43 6.41
N GLY A 90 -9.59 -3.37 6.41
CA GLY A 90 -8.74 -4.35 7.09
C GLY A 90 -9.02 -4.43 8.59
N LEU A 91 -9.16 -3.28 9.26
CA LEU A 91 -9.50 -3.22 10.69
C LEU A 91 -10.91 -3.76 10.96
N VAL A 92 -11.90 -3.32 10.18
CA VAL A 92 -13.30 -3.78 10.33
C VAL A 92 -13.39 -5.30 10.12
N SER A 93 -12.69 -5.85 9.11
CA SER A 93 -12.65 -7.30 8.86
C SER A 93 -12.06 -8.08 10.05
N GLN A 94 -11.05 -7.54 10.73
CA GLN A 94 -10.48 -8.19 11.92
C GLN A 94 -11.46 -8.16 13.10
N LEU A 95 -12.12 -7.03 13.35
CA LEU A 95 -13.18 -6.93 14.37
C LEU A 95 -14.30 -7.93 14.10
N GLN A 96 -14.79 -8.03 12.87
CA GLN A 96 -15.83 -8.97 12.49
C GLN A 96 -15.42 -10.43 12.69
N ARG A 97 -14.18 -10.79 12.39
CA ARG A 97 -13.65 -12.14 12.64
C ARG A 97 -13.59 -12.47 14.14
N ALA A 98 -13.38 -11.47 14.98
CA ALA A 98 -13.43 -11.61 16.43
C ALA A 98 -14.88 -11.55 16.99
N GLY A 99 -15.90 -11.48 16.11
CA GLY A 99 -17.30 -11.34 16.53
C GLY A 99 -17.66 -9.97 17.04
N ARG A 100 -16.90 -8.93 16.67
CA ARG A 100 -17.08 -7.54 17.11
C ARG A 100 -17.60 -6.65 16.00
N GLY A 101 -18.42 -5.64 16.39
CA GLY A 101 -18.98 -4.67 15.47
C GLY A 101 -18.07 -3.46 15.22
N PHE A 102 -18.44 -2.69 14.21
CA PHE A 102 -17.91 -1.36 13.93
C PHE A 102 -19.07 -0.42 13.59
N VAL A 103 -19.04 0.80 14.16
CA VAL A 103 -20.04 1.84 13.93
C VAL A 103 -19.38 3.14 13.51
N SER A 104 -19.89 3.77 12.45
CA SER A 104 -19.54 5.14 12.04
C SER A 104 -20.79 6.02 12.02
N VAL A 105 -20.79 7.05 12.86
CA VAL A 105 -21.98 7.90 13.07
C VAL A 105 -22.27 8.75 11.84
N ARG A 106 -21.27 9.43 11.28
CA ARG A 106 -21.43 10.33 10.12
C ARG A 106 -21.84 9.59 8.85
N GLU A 107 -21.22 8.46 8.58
CA GLU A 107 -21.53 7.65 7.39
C GLU A 107 -22.73 6.73 7.60
N GLN A 108 -23.31 6.70 8.83
CA GLN A 108 -24.44 5.83 9.20
C GLN A 108 -24.17 4.34 8.89
N ILE A 109 -22.96 3.90 9.17
CA ILE A 109 -22.55 2.51 8.99
C ILE A 109 -22.53 1.80 10.35
N ASP A 110 -23.30 0.72 10.43
CA ASP A 110 -23.26 -0.24 11.54
C ASP A 110 -23.03 -1.64 10.94
N SER A 111 -21.87 -2.20 11.19
CA SER A 111 -21.47 -3.49 10.62
C SER A 111 -22.29 -4.69 11.16
N SER A 112 -23.04 -4.51 12.23
CA SER A 112 -23.97 -5.53 12.77
C SER A 112 -25.23 -5.66 11.91
N THR A 113 -25.61 -4.60 11.21
CA THR A 113 -26.82 -4.56 10.38
C THR A 113 -26.60 -5.08 8.96
N PRO A 114 -27.62 -5.64 8.27
CA PRO A 114 -27.51 -6.03 6.87
C PRO A 114 -27.12 -4.85 5.96
N HIS A 115 -27.69 -3.66 6.20
CA HIS A 115 -27.39 -2.45 5.45
C HIS A 115 -25.94 -2.00 5.61
N GLY A 116 -25.43 -1.98 6.85
CA GLY A 116 -24.03 -1.62 7.11
C GLY A 116 -23.04 -2.60 6.46
N ARG A 117 -23.32 -3.92 6.52
CA ARG A 117 -22.51 -4.93 5.83
C ARG A 117 -22.51 -4.74 4.31
N PHE A 118 -23.67 -4.43 3.73
CA PHE A 118 -23.80 -4.12 2.29
C PHE A 118 -22.96 -2.89 1.91
N THR A 119 -23.06 -1.81 2.69
CA THR A 119 -22.28 -0.58 2.47
C THR A 119 -20.78 -0.84 2.56
N LEU A 120 -20.32 -1.61 3.55
CA LEU A 120 -18.92 -2.01 3.67
C LEU A 120 -18.43 -2.84 2.48
N THR A 121 -19.29 -3.72 1.95
CA THR A 121 -18.97 -4.51 0.74
C THR A 121 -18.80 -3.63 -0.48
N ILE A 122 -19.68 -2.64 -0.68
CA ILE A 122 -19.54 -1.66 -1.77
C ILE A 122 -18.25 -0.86 -1.63
N LEU A 123 -17.94 -0.36 -0.42
CA LEU A 123 -16.69 0.37 -0.16
C LEU A 123 -15.47 -0.49 -0.48
N ALA A 124 -15.50 -1.79 -0.15
CA ALA A 124 -14.42 -2.71 -0.47
C ALA A 124 -14.23 -2.89 -1.97
N ALA A 125 -15.32 -3.07 -2.72
CA ALA A 125 -15.28 -3.21 -4.18
C ALA A 125 -14.74 -1.94 -4.86
N VAL A 126 -15.16 -0.75 -4.41
CA VAL A 126 -14.66 0.54 -4.93
C VAL A 126 -13.17 0.71 -4.64
N ALA A 127 -12.73 0.41 -3.42
CA ALA A 127 -11.31 0.52 -3.04
C ALA A 127 -10.41 -0.45 -3.85
N GLU A 128 -10.90 -1.65 -4.15
CA GLU A 128 -10.20 -2.61 -5.00
C GLU A 128 -10.10 -2.11 -6.44
N MET A 129 -11.20 -1.60 -6.99
CA MET A 129 -11.22 -0.99 -8.32
C MET A 129 -10.23 0.18 -8.43
N GLU A 130 -10.20 1.09 -7.46
CA GLU A 130 -9.23 2.20 -7.44
C GLU A 130 -7.79 1.70 -7.40
N ARG A 131 -7.50 0.69 -6.58
CA ARG A 131 -6.16 0.07 -6.49
C ARG A 131 -5.74 -0.54 -7.83
N GLU A 132 -6.65 -1.26 -8.49
CA GLU A 132 -6.39 -1.81 -9.82
C GLU A 132 -6.13 -0.73 -10.86
N GLN A 133 -6.92 0.35 -10.86
CA GLN A 133 -6.73 1.48 -11.78
C GLN A 133 -5.37 2.15 -11.57
N ILE A 134 -4.96 2.39 -10.33
CA ILE A 134 -3.63 2.94 -10.00
C ILE A 134 -2.55 1.98 -10.51
N SER A 135 -2.70 0.68 -10.25
CA SER A 135 -1.75 -0.35 -10.70
C SER A 135 -1.62 -0.41 -12.23
N ARG A 136 -2.75 -0.30 -12.96
CA ARG A 136 -2.76 -0.20 -14.42
C ARG A 136 -2.04 1.05 -14.90
N ARG A 137 -2.38 2.23 -14.38
CA ARG A 137 -1.71 3.49 -14.74
C ARG A 137 -0.19 3.45 -14.50
N CYS A 138 0.25 2.85 -13.39
CA CYS A 138 1.68 2.67 -13.10
C CYS A 138 2.35 1.73 -14.11
N ARG A 139 1.69 0.63 -14.51
CA ARG A 139 2.20 -0.29 -15.54
C ARG A 139 2.31 0.41 -16.90
N ASP A 140 1.25 1.09 -17.34
CA ASP A 140 1.22 1.81 -18.62
C ASP A 140 2.29 2.92 -18.67
N ALA A 141 2.46 3.66 -17.56
CA ALA A 141 3.52 4.67 -17.44
C ALA A 141 4.92 4.04 -17.51
N SER A 142 5.12 2.90 -16.82
CA SER A 142 6.37 2.16 -16.84
C SER A 142 6.69 1.63 -18.24
N GLU A 143 5.69 1.10 -18.95
CA GLU A 143 5.86 0.61 -20.34
C GLU A 143 6.18 1.73 -21.32
N ARG A 144 5.47 2.85 -21.22
CA ARG A 144 5.73 4.04 -22.02
C ARG A 144 7.15 4.56 -21.80
N CYS A 145 7.59 4.65 -20.54
CA CYS A 145 8.96 5.05 -20.23
C CYS A 145 9.99 4.04 -20.75
N ALA A 146 9.69 2.74 -20.66
CA ALA A 146 10.58 1.69 -21.17
C ALA A 146 10.74 1.77 -22.70
N ARG A 147 9.64 1.96 -23.46
CA ARG A 147 9.66 2.18 -24.90
C ARG A 147 10.49 3.41 -25.27
N GLN A 148 10.30 4.52 -24.57
CA GLN A 148 11.05 5.77 -24.79
C GLN A 148 12.48 5.74 -24.20
N ARG A 149 12.97 4.60 -23.70
CA ARG A 149 14.25 4.48 -22.96
C ARG A 149 14.42 5.54 -21.86
N ARG A 150 13.31 5.95 -21.25
CA ARG A 150 13.32 6.91 -20.14
C ARG A 150 13.37 6.19 -18.80
N VAL A 151 14.05 6.80 -17.84
CA VAL A 151 14.12 6.27 -16.48
C VAL A 151 12.75 6.37 -15.80
N TYR A 152 12.22 5.22 -15.36
CA TYR A 152 11.06 5.12 -14.49
C TYR A 152 11.45 4.35 -13.23
N GLY A 153 11.53 5.05 -12.11
CA GLY A 153 11.98 4.44 -10.85
C GLY A 153 13.48 4.25 -10.74
N LYS A 154 13.91 3.08 -10.26
CA LYS A 154 15.33 2.75 -10.09
C LYS A 154 15.99 2.40 -11.42
N THR A 155 17.24 2.86 -11.61
CA THR A 155 18.05 2.52 -12.79
C THR A 155 18.38 1.02 -12.79
N PRO A 156 18.04 0.27 -13.86
CA PRO A 156 18.36 -1.15 -13.95
C PRO A 156 19.88 -1.43 -13.97
N PHE A 157 20.27 -2.63 -13.55
CA PHE A 157 21.66 -3.10 -13.73
C PHE A 157 21.97 -3.24 -15.23
N GLY A 158 23.17 -2.84 -15.63
CA GLY A 158 23.58 -2.74 -17.04
C GLY A 158 23.35 -1.37 -17.67
N PHE A 159 22.62 -0.47 -16.98
CA PHE A 159 22.30 0.85 -17.51
C PHE A 159 22.71 1.95 -16.53
N ALA A 160 23.00 3.13 -17.07
CA ALA A 160 23.16 4.39 -16.35
C ALA A 160 22.05 5.37 -16.71
N LYS A 161 21.90 6.41 -15.91
CA LYS A 161 20.94 7.48 -16.15
C LYS A 161 21.69 8.72 -16.65
N GLU A 162 21.36 9.17 -17.87
CA GLU A 162 21.79 10.46 -18.37
C GLU A 162 20.58 11.37 -18.58
N GLY A 163 20.44 12.38 -17.70
CA GLY A 163 19.23 13.21 -17.66
C GLY A 163 17.97 12.37 -17.35
N LYS A 164 17.09 12.21 -18.33
CA LYS A 164 15.89 11.36 -18.26
C LYS A 164 16.00 10.06 -19.04
N GLN A 165 17.12 9.80 -19.70
CA GLN A 165 17.33 8.63 -20.55
C GLN A 165 18.15 7.54 -19.87
N LEU A 166 17.90 6.30 -20.28
CA LEU A 166 18.69 5.13 -19.92
C LEU A 166 19.73 4.92 -21.02
N VAL A 167 21.00 4.97 -20.64
CA VAL A 167 22.15 4.63 -21.50
C VAL A 167 22.83 3.38 -20.99
N GLU A 168 23.49 2.63 -21.87
CA GLU A 168 24.22 1.43 -21.46
C GLU A 168 25.44 1.78 -20.61
N HIS A 169 25.57 1.13 -19.45
CA HIS A 169 26.74 1.26 -18.58
C HIS A 169 27.72 0.14 -18.88
N GLY A 170 28.74 0.44 -19.66
CA GLY A 170 29.65 -0.55 -20.24
C GLY A 170 30.17 -1.65 -19.29
N PRO A 171 30.68 -1.31 -18.07
CA PRO A 171 31.13 -2.33 -17.12
C PRO A 171 30.01 -3.27 -16.66
N GLU A 172 28.84 -2.72 -16.29
CA GLU A 172 27.70 -3.54 -15.85
C GLU A 172 27.08 -4.32 -17.01
N MET A 173 27.05 -3.75 -18.22
CA MET A 173 26.51 -4.41 -19.42
C MET A 173 27.31 -5.67 -19.77
N LYS A 174 28.64 -5.65 -19.65
CA LYS A 174 29.49 -6.84 -19.83
C LYS A 174 29.12 -7.96 -18.85
N VAL A 175 28.89 -7.62 -17.60
CA VAL A 175 28.46 -8.58 -16.58
C VAL A 175 27.07 -9.13 -16.92
N LEU A 176 26.15 -8.26 -17.29
CA LEU A 176 24.77 -8.63 -17.63
C LEU A 176 24.71 -9.58 -18.84
N LEU A 177 25.44 -9.28 -19.90
CA LEU A 177 25.53 -10.19 -21.07
C LEU A 177 26.12 -11.54 -20.67
N ARG A 178 27.10 -11.56 -19.76
CA ARG A 178 27.62 -12.83 -19.24
C ARG A 178 26.58 -13.60 -18.42
N MET A 179 25.73 -12.91 -17.66
CA MET A 179 24.59 -13.55 -16.96
C MET A 179 23.60 -14.17 -17.93
N VAL A 180 23.30 -13.49 -19.05
CA VAL A 180 22.44 -14.00 -20.13
C VAL A 180 23.03 -15.29 -20.70
N GLN A 181 24.30 -15.29 -21.12
CA GLN A 181 24.99 -16.47 -21.65
C GLN A 181 24.96 -17.67 -20.69
N LEU A 182 25.20 -17.42 -19.39
CA LEU A 182 25.13 -18.48 -18.39
C LEU A 182 23.71 -19.04 -18.27
N ARG A 183 22.69 -18.18 -18.33
CA ARG A 183 21.30 -18.62 -18.27
C ARG A 183 20.90 -19.43 -19.51
N GLU A 184 21.29 -19.01 -20.69
CA GLU A 184 21.11 -19.75 -21.96
C GLU A 184 21.82 -21.11 -21.95
N SER A 185 22.97 -21.19 -21.29
CA SER A 185 23.70 -22.44 -21.04
C SER A 185 23.06 -23.34 -19.96
N GLY A 186 21.86 -22.99 -19.46
CA GLY A 186 21.11 -23.81 -18.49
C GLY A 186 21.42 -23.58 -17.01
N PHE A 187 22.34 -22.65 -16.65
CA PHE A 187 22.67 -22.43 -15.25
C PHE A 187 21.48 -21.85 -14.48
N PRO A 188 21.14 -22.40 -13.29
CA PRO A 188 20.10 -21.86 -12.46
C PRO A 188 20.53 -20.53 -11.82
N TYR A 189 19.57 -19.68 -11.44
CA TYR A 189 19.84 -18.32 -10.93
C TYR A 189 20.74 -18.28 -9.69
N HIS A 190 20.66 -19.28 -8.81
CA HIS A 190 21.52 -19.34 -7.63
C HIS A 190 22.99 -19.61 -8.01
N ALA A 191 23.25 -20.48 -8.98
CA ALA A 191 24.61 -20.76 -9.45
C ALA A 191 25.23 -19.55 -10.17
N ILE A 192 24.41 -18.76 -10.90
CA ILE A 192 24.85 -17.50 -11.48
C ILE A 192 25.21 -16.50 -10.38
N ALA A 193 24.36 -16.35 -9.35
CA ALA A 193 24.61 -15.46 -8.23
C ALA A 193 25.91 -15.83 -7.49
N GLU A 194 26.13 -17.09 -7.21
CA GLU A 194 27.35 -17.59 -6.55
C GLU A 194 28.60 -17.27 -7.37
N ARG A 195 28.57 -17.52 -8.69
CA ARG A 195 29.70 -17.18 -9.58
C ARG A 195 30.04 -15.69 -9.61
N LEU A 196 29.01 -14.81 -9.55
CA LEU A 196 29.21 -13.37 -9.48
C LEU A 196 29.83 -12.97 -8.14
N ASN A 197 29.35 -13.53 -7.04
CA ASN A 197 29.85 -13.27 -5.70
C ASN A 197 31.30 -13.74 -5.55
N ASN A 198 31.63 -14.94 -6.02
CA ASN A 198 33.00 -15.49 -5.98
C ASN A 198 34.00 -14.68 -6.82
N ARG A 199 33.51 -13.93 -7.83
CA ARG A 199 34.33 -12.98 -8.62
C ARG A 199 34.33 -11.56 -8.05
N GLY A 200 33.72 -11.33 -6.89
CA GLY A 200 33.64 -10.01 -6.25
C GLY A 200 32.78 -9.00 -6.98
N VAL A 201 31.95 -9.43 -7.94
CA VAL A 201 31.07 -8.54 -8.70
C VAL A 201 29.95 -8.07 -7.78
N LYS A 202 29.80 -6.76 -7.64
CA LYS A 202 28.75 -6.15 -6.81
C LYS A 202 27.46 -5.93 -7.58
N SER A 203 26.30 -6.03 -6.89
CA SER A 203 25.01 -5.66 -7.45
C SER A 203 24.90 -4.13 -7.60
N LYS A 204 23.84 -3.65 -8.25
CA LYS A 204 23.62 -2.20 -8.49
C LYS A 204 23.73 -1.31 -7.25
N ASN A 205 23.39 -1.85 -6.09
CA ASN A 205 23.44 -1.14 -4.81
C ASN A 205 24.70 -1.49 -3.99
N GLY A 206 25.71 -2.09 -4.59
CA GLY A 206 26.97 -2.46 -3.92
C GLY A 206 26.90 -3.74 -3.06
N GLY A 207 25.74 -4.40 -2.96
CA GLY A 207 25.55 -5.63 -2.20
C GLY A 207 25.93 -6.90 -2.94
N ILE A 208 25.73 -8.05 -2.29
CA ILE A 208 25.92 -9.38 -2.88
C ILE A 208 24.73 -9.75 -3.80
N TRP A 209 24.96 -10.73 -4.66
CA TRP A 209 23.93 -11.29 -5.53
C TRP A 209 23.18 -12.43 -4.85
N TYR A 210 21.85 -12.43 -5.06
CA TYR A 210 20.96 -13.53 -4.70
C TYR A 210 20.25 -14.02 -5.97
N ALA A 211 19.72 -15.23 -5.96
CA ALA A 211 18.98 -15.80 -7.07
C ALA A 211 17.81 -14.89 -7.54
N SER A 212 17.12 -14.26 -6.59
CA SER A 212 16.04 -13.32 -6.87
C SER A 212 16.50 -12.06 -7.63
N ASN A 213 17.67 -11.52 -7.26
CA ASN A 213 18.24 -10.34 -7.91
C ASN A 213 18.70 -10.68 -9.34
N VAL A 214 19.36 -11.82 -9.54
CA VAL A 214 19.76 -12.31 -10.86
C VAL A 214 18.55 -12.47 -11.77
N ARG A 215 17.48 -13.15 -11.26
CA ARG A 215 16.23 -13.31 -12.01
C ARG A 215 15.63 -11.97 -12.40
N SER A 216 15.53 -11.03 -11.46
CA SER A 216 14.95 -9.71 -11.70
C SER A 216 15.72 -8.93 -12.76
N VAL A 217 17.04 -8.96 -12.72
CA VAL A 217 17.91 -8.27 -13.70
C VAL A 217 17.74 -8.86 -15.09
N LEU A 218 17.75 -10.20 -15.23
CA LEU A 218 17.58 -10.87 -16.51
C LEU A 218 16.21 -10.61 -17.13
N LEU A 219 15.13 -10.71 -16.36
CA LEU A 219 13.77 -10.41 -16.83
C LEU A 219 13.62 -8.93 -17.25
N THR A 220 14.26 -8.02 -16.52
CA THR A 220 14.24 -6.60 -16.87
C THR A 220 14.97 -6.34 -18.19
N TYR A 221 16.12 -6.96 -18.39
CA TYR A 221 16.89 -6.85 -19.62
C TYR A 221 16.13 -7.42 -20.82
N GLU A 222 15.59 -8.62 -20.69
CA GLU A 222 14.77 -9.29 -21.73
C GLU A 222 13.59 -8.40 -22.16
N ARG A 223 12.88 -7.83 -21.18
CA ARG A 223 11.79 -6.88 -21.45
C ARG A 223 12.27 -5.64 -22.21
N LEU A 224 13.37 -5.02 -21.78
CA LEU A 224 13.91 -3.83 -22.46
C LEU A 224 14.42 -4.14 -23.87
N SER A 225 15.05 -5.28 -24.07
CA SER A 225 15.54 -5.73 -25.39
C SER A 225 14.38 -6.00 -26.34
N ARG A 226 13.30 -6.64 -25.88
CA ARG A 226 12.09 -6.89 -26.68
C ARG A 226 11.43 -5.56 -27.10
N LEU A 227 11.24 -4.63 -26.17
CA LEU A 227 10.64 -3.33 -26.48
C LEU A 227 11.48 -2.53 -27.48
N LYS A 228 12.83 -2.65 -27.41
CA LYS A 228 13.73 -2.04 -28.40
C LYS A 228 13.53 -2.63 -29.78
N ALA A 229 13.47 -3.95 -29.88
CA ALA A 229 13.28 -4.64 -31.16
C ALA A 229 11.92 -4.31 -31.80
N GLU A 230 10.85 -4.21 -30.97
CA GLU A 230 9.51 -3.81 -31.42
C GLU A 230 9.51 -2.36 -31.97
N GLU A 231 10.25 -1.44 -31.34
CA GLU A 231 10.34 -0.04 -31.76
C GLU A 231 11.16 0.09 -33.06
N GLU A 232 12.30 -0.62 -33.19
CA GLU A 232 13.11 -0.66 -34.37
C GLU A 232 12.33 -1.26 -35.57
N ALA A 233 11.54 -2.31 -35.32
CA ALA A 233 10.70 -2.91 -36.37
C ALA A 233 9.57 -1.96 -36.82
N ALA A 234 8.97 -1.19 -35.91
CA ALA A 234 7.94 -0.21 -36.23
C ALA A 234 8.49 0.98 -37.03
N GLN A 235 9.73 1.41 -36.77
CA GLN A 235 10.40 2.48 -37.54
C GLN A 235 10.82 2.08 -38.96
N VAL A 236 11.05 0.80 -39.21
CA VAL A 236 11.42 0.28 -40.56
C VAL A 236 10.16 0.06 -41.42
N ALA A 237 8.98 -0.11 -40.78
CA ALA A 237 7.71 -0.40 -41.47
C ALA A 237 6.87 0.86 -41.81
N GLY A 238 7.27 2.05 -41.36
CA GLY A 238 6.61 3.34 -41.61
C GLY A 238 7.45 4.29 -42.44
#